data_1d118f2ddec377970294c61806fa98c0
#
_entry.id   1d118f2ddec377970294c61806fa98c0
#
_cell.length_a   1.000
_cell.length_b   1.000
_cell.length_c   1.000
_cell.angle_alpha   90.00
_cell.angle_beta   90.00
_cell.angle_gamma   90.00
#
_symmetry.space_group_name_H-M   'P 1'
#
loop_
_entity.id
_entity.type
_entity.pdbx_description
1 polymer ?
#
loop_
_entity_poly.entity_id
_entity_poly.type
_entity_poly.pdbx_seq_one_letter_code
_entity_poly.pdbx_strand_id
1 'polypeptide(L)'
;MATPTRPVLGLLGEKLGMTQVFDDQNRVVPVTVVKAGPCVVTQVRTVETDGYSAVQLAFGSVDPRKVNKPQAGHFRKAGVPPRRHLVELRTSDAARYTPGQEVTADIFSAGTVIDVVATSRGKGYAGVMKRHNFRGKPASHGVEKVHRSPGSIGGASTPSRVFKGTRMAGRMGNERVTTLNLRVHAVDAERGLLLIRGAVPGPNGGLVLVRSAVKKPLPVGTEASA
;
A
#
# COMPACT_ATOMS: atom_id res chain seq x y z
N MET A 1 3.08 13.34 -12.67
CA MET A 1 4.07 13.07 -11.58
C MET A 1 5.37 12.71 -12.26
N ALA A 2 6.48 13.33 -11.87
CA ALA A 2 7.79 13.04 -12.45
C ALA A 2 8.23 11.60 -12.17
N THR A 3 9.00 11.01 -13.11
CA THR A 3 9.68 9.72 -12.89
C THR A 3 10.68 9.89 -11.75
N PRO A 4 10.76 8.96 -10.79
CA PRO A 4 11.77 9.04 -9.76
C PRO A 4 13.17 8.98 -10.38
N THR A 5 14.07 9.82 -9.90
CA THR A 5 15.47 9.90 -10.38
C THR A 5 16.35 8.76 -9.84
N ARG A 6 15.77 7.76 -9.18
CA ARG A 6 16.47 6.67 -8.50
C ARG A 6 15.79 5.32 -8.73
N PRO A 7 16.53 4.21 -8.59
CA PRO A 7 15.97 2.88 -8.60
C PRO A 7 14.97 2.71 -7.45
N VAL A 8 13.81 2.15 -7.75
CA VAL A 8 12.79 1.81 -6.77
C VAL A 8 12.49 0.33 -6.89
N LEU A 9 12.87 -0.43 -5.87
CA LEU A 9 12.47 -1.83 -5.74
C LEU A 9 11.02 -1.88 -5.23
N GLY A 10 10.25 -2.84 -5.71
CA GLY A 10 8.88 -3.00 -5.25
C GLY A 10 8.29 -4.36 -5.56
N LEU A 11 7.36 -4.79 -4.72
CA LEU A 11 6.71 -6.09 -4.80
C LEU A 11 5.26 -5.99 -4.33
N LEU A 12 4.39 -6.75 -4.97
CA LEU A 12 3.02 -6.94 -4.50
C LEU A 12 2.94 -8.16 -3.58
N GLY A 13 2.07 -8.07 -2.60
CA GLY A 13 1.82 -9.16 -1.68
C GLY A 13 0.45 -9.08 -1.04
N GLU A 14 0.15 -10.07 -0.21
CA GLU A 14 -1.07 -10.18 0.56
C GLU A 14 -0.74 -10.16 2.05
N LYS A 15 -1.43 -9.30 2.80
CA LYS A 15 -1.29 -9.25 4.25
C LYS A 15 -1.91 -10.48 4.89
N LEU A 16 -1.13 -11.32 5.53
CA LEU A 16 -1.64 -12.49 6.25
C LEU A 16 -2.15 -12.14 7.66
N GLY A 17 -1.38 -11.35 8.40
CA GLY A 17 -1.75 -10.96 9.76
C GLY A 17 -0.60 -10.30 10.50
N MET A 18 -0.77 -10.15 11.80
CA MET A 18 0.28 -9.66 12.69
C MET A 18 0.61 -10.71 13.74
N THR A 19 1.88 -10.76 14.10
CA THR A 19 2.41 -11.60 15.19
C THR A 19 3.51 -10.83 15.90
N GLN A 20 4.15 -11.48 16.84
CA GLN A 20 5.32 -10.97 17.53
C GLN A 20 6.47 -11.98 17.45
N VAL A 21 7.66 -11.48 17.34
CA VAL A 21 8.91 -12.24 17.35
C VAL A 21 9.85 -11.66 18.41
N PHE A 22 10.80 -12.45 18.87
CA PHE A 22 11.85 -11.96 19.78
C PHE A 22 13.07 -11.58 18.96
N ASP A 23 13.70 -10.48 19.31
CA ASP A 23 15.01 -10.11 18.75
C ASP A 23 16.15 -10.80 19.54
N ASP A 24 17.40 -10.64 19.05
CA ASP A 24 18.58 -11.21 19.66
C ASP A 24 18.83 -10.71 21.13
N GLN A 25 18.17 -9.63 21.50
CA GLN A 25 18.20 -9.07 22.86
C GLN A 25 16.97 -9.48 23.70
N ASN A 26 16.25 -10.51 23.24
CA ASN A 26 15.06 -11.05 23.90
C ASN A 26 13.91 -10.04 24.07
N ARG A 27 13.85 -8.99 23.22
CA ARG A 27 12.78 -7.99 23.21
C ARG A 27 11.70 -8.39 22.22
N VAL A 28 10.45 -8.19 22.60
CA VAL A 28 9.29 -8.42 21.75
C VAL A 28 9.24 -7.39 20.63
N VAL A 29 9.25 -7.87 19.40
CA VAL A 29 9.11 -7.04 18.18
C VAL A 29 7.79 -7.39 17.50
N PRO A 30 6.82 -6.45 17.41
CA PRO A 30 5.61 -6.69 16.64
C PRO A 30 5.91 -6.68 15.16
N VAL A 31 5.47 -7.71 14.43
CA VAL A 31 5.67 -7.83 13.01
C VAL A 31 4.36 -8.12 12.28
N THR A 32 4.24 -7.59 11.07
CA THR A 32 3.21 -7.97 10.11
C THR A 32 3.81 -8.96 9.12
N VAL A 33 3.13 -10.07 8.91
CA VAL A 33 3.50 -11.09 7.93
C VAL A 33 2.79 -10.78 6.62
N VAL A 34 3.56 -10.64 5.55
CA VAL A 34 3.08 -10.39 4.20
C VAL A 34 3.57 -11.52 3.29
N LYS A 35 2.65 -12.20 2.61
CA LYS A 35 2.98 -13.13 1.53
C LYS A 35 3.32 -12.30 0.30
N ALA A 36 4.59 -12.19 -0.03
CA ALA A 36 5.13 -11.31 -1.04
C ALA A 36 5.58 -12.10 -2.27
N GLY A 37 4.96 -11.82 -3.40
CA GLY A 37 5.25 -12.51 -4.67
C GLY A 37 4.76 -13.97 -4.73
N PRO A 38 5.17 -14.73 -5.78
CA PRO A 38 5.90 -14.21 -6.93
C PRO A 38 5.08 -13.21 -7.75
N CYS A 39 5.71 -12.12 -8.14
CA CYS A 39 5.14 -11.13 -9.06
C CYS A 39 5.75 -11.34 -10.44
N VAL A 40 4.97 -11.15 -11.50
CA VAL A 40 5.46 -11.27 -12.87
C VAL A 40 5.43 -9.90 -13.54
N VAL A 41 6.49 -9.56 -14.25
CA VAL A 41 6.57 -8.34 -15.06
C VAL A 41 5.72 -8.53 -16.31
N THR A 42 4.69 -7.70 -16.50
CA THR A 42 3.82 -7.76 -17.68
C THR A 42 4.17 -6.72 -18.72
N GLN A 43 4.70 -5.59 -18.32
CA GLN A 43 5.08 -4.52 -19.23
C GLN A 43 6.18 -3.66 -18.63
N VAL A 44 7.10 -3.22 -19.48
CA VAL A 44 8.09 -2.19 -19.16
C VAL A 44 7.71 -0.93 -19.93
N ARG A 45 7.61 0.19 -19.22
CA ARG A 45 7.32 1.52 -19.74
C ARG A 45 8.62 2.29 -19.91
N THR A 46 8.81 2.92 -21.06
CA THR A 46 9.98 3.74 -21.35
C THR A 46 9.60 5.20 -21.57
N VAL A 47 10.55 6.10 -21.35
CA VAL A 47 10.30 7.55 -21.55
C VAL A 47 9.97 7.87 -23.02
N GLU A 48 10.57 7.13 -23.95
CA GLU A 48 10.41 7.36 -25.39
C GLU A 48 9.01 7.05 -25.88
N THR A 49 8.42 5.94 -25.42
CA THR A 49 7.11 5.47 -25.89
C THR A 49 5.96 5.95 -25.00
N ASP A 50 6.15 5.98 -23.69
CA ASP A 50 5.09 6.22 -22.71
C ASP A 50 5.23 7.57 -21.97
N GLY A 51 6.34 8.30 -22.17
CA GLY A 51 6.64 9.57 -21.51
C GLY A 51 7.10 9.42 -20.04
N TYR A 52 7.24 8.20 -19.52
CA TYR A 52 7.76 7.91 -18.20
C TYR A 52 8.33 6.50 -18.10
N SER A 53 9.20 6.27 -17.12
CA SER A 53 9.82 4.98 -16.87
C SER A 53 9.10 4.26 -15.72
N ALA A 54 8.63 3.04 -15.95
CA ALA A 54 7.95 2.22 -14.95
C ALA A 54 7.96 0.73 -15.33
N VAL A 55 7.75 -0.12 -14.33
CA VAL A 55 7.56 -1.56 -14.49
C VAL A 55 6.16 -1.92 -14.01
N GLN A 56 5.39 -2.63 -14.83
CA GLN A 56 4.10 -3.16 -14.46
C GLN A 56 4.26 -4.56 -13.88
N LEU A 57 3.88 -4.71 -12.61
CA LEU A 57 3.92 -5.96 -11.87
C LEU A 57 2.52 -6.58 -11.79
N ALA A 58 2.43 -7.87 -12.04
CA ALA A 58 1.22 -8.67 -11.93
C ALA A 58 1.30 -9.65 -10.75
N PHE A 59 0.24 -9.73 -9.94
CA PHE A 59 0.19 -10.56 -8.74
C PHE A 59 -1.16 -11.26 -8.58
N GLY A 60 -1.13 -12.45 -7.96
CA GLY A 60 -2.31 -13.25 -7.64
C GLY A 60 -2.88 -13.96 -8.88
N SER A 61 -3.13 -15.24 -8.78
CA SER A 61 -3.74 -16.02 -9.86
C SER A 61 -5.22 -15.68 -10.05
N VAL A 62 -5.71 -15.78 -11.27
CA VAL A 62 -7.12 -15.61 -11.61
C VAL A 62 -7.49 -16.64 -12.68
N ASP A 63 -8.71 -17.16 -12.61
CA ASP A 63 -9.25 -18.04 -13.65
C ASP A 63 -9.33 -17.25 -14.99
N PRO A 64 -8.75 -17.78 -16.09
CA PRO A 64 -8.78 -17.12 -17.40
C PRO A 64 -10.20 -16.79 -17.89
N ARG A 65 -11.21 -17.56 -17.46
CA ARG A 65 -12.62 -17.30 -17.81
C ARG A 65 -13.19 -16.03 -17.19
N LYS A 66 -12.56 -15.52 -16.09
CA LYS A 66 -12.97 -14.29 -15.38
C LYS A 66 -12.27 -13.06 -15.89
N VAL A 67 -11.39 -13.19 -16.90
CA VAL A 67 -10.62 -12.08 -17.47
C VAL A 67 -11.27 -11.66 -18.78
N ASN A 68 -11.48 -10.35 -18.97
CA ASN A 68 -12.05 -9.82 -20.21
C ASN A 68 -11.03 -9.92 -21.37
N LYS A 69 -11.53 -9.88 -22.63
CA LYS A 69 -10.70 -10.03 -23.85
C LYS A 69 -9.52 -9.03 -23.94
N PRO A 70 -9.68 -7.73 -23.64
CA PRO A 70 -8.56 -6.77 -23.65
C PRO A 70 -7.45 -7.14 -22.68
N GLN A 71 -7.80 -7.47 -21.43
CA GLN A 71 -6.83 -7.89 -20.43
C GLN A 71 -6.16 -9.23 -20.80
N ALA A 72 -6.92 -10.19 -21.31
CA ALA A 72 -6.37 -11.46 -21.79
C ALA A 72 -5.36 -11.23 -22.93
N GLY A 73 -5.64 -10.30 -23.84
CA GLY A 73 -4.71 -9.87 -24.89
C GLY A 73 -3.42 -9.25 -24.32
N HIS A 74 -3.54 -8.44 -23.27
CA HIS A 74 -2.39 -7.82 -22.61
C HIS A 74 -1.47 -8.90 -21.98
N PHE A 75 -2.01 -9.86 -21.23
CA PHE A 75 -1.23 -10.97 -20.67
C PHE A 75 -0.61 -11.86 -21.76
N ARG A 76 -1.35 -12.12 -22.85
CA ARG A 76 -0.84 -12.90 -23.98
C ARG A 76 0.37 -12.22 -24.62
N LYS A 77 0.33 -10.88 -24.80
CA LYS A 77 1.46 -10.11 -25.32
C LYS A 77 2.71 -10.24 -24.45
N ALA A 78 2.53 -10.33 -23.12
CA ALA A 78 3.61 -10.52 -22.17
C ALA A 78 4.06 -12.00 -22.02
N GLY A 79 3.36 -12.96 -22.63
CA GLY A 79 3.64 -14.38 -22.51
C GLY A 79 3.36 -14.97 -21.12
N VAL A 80 2.49 -14.34 -20.32
CA VAL A 80 2.24 -14.71 -18.92
C VAL A 80 0.78 -15.12 -18.69
N PRO A 81 0.50 -16.03 -17.75
CA PRO A 81 -0.86 -16.36 -17.37
C PRO A 81 -1.57 -15.15 -16.72
N PRO A 82 -2.90 -15.03 -16.87
CA PRO A 82 -3.65 -13.96 -16.27
C PRO A 82 -3.46 -13.85 -14.76
N ARG A 83 -3.28 -12.63 -14.27
CA ARG A 83 -3.13 -12.29 -12.86
C ARG A 83 -4.24 -11.33 -12.43
N ARG A 84 -4.55 -11.36 -11.13
CA ARG A 84 -5.67 -10.60 -10.56
C ARG A 84 -5.37 -9.10 -10.41
N HIS A 85 -4.15 -8.76 -10.03
CA HIS A 85 -3.76 -7.40 -9.71
C HIS A 85 -2.62 -6.96 -10.63
N LEU A 86 -2.78 -5.77 -11.22
CA LEU A 86 -1.77 -5.11 -12.03
C LEU A 86 -1.46 -3.77 -11.37
N VAL A 87 -0.20 -3.50 -11.07
CA VAL A 87 0.25 -2.24 -10.47
C VAL A 87 1.53 -1.78 -11.15
N GLU A 88 1.60 -0.52 -11.50
CA GLU A 88 2.82 0.09 -12.03
C GLU A 88 3.68 0.67 -10.92
N LEU A 89 4.95 0.32 -10.96
CA LEU A 89 5.99 0.87 -10.10
C LEU A 89 6.88 1.77 -10.93
N ARG A 90 6.86 3.07 -10.68
CA ARG A 90 7.76 4.03 -11.32
C ARG A 90 9.17 3.88 -10.76
N THR A 91 10.12 3.65 -11.64
CA THR A 91 11.54 3.48 -11.32
C THR A 91 12.41 4.03 -12.44
N SER A 92 13.62 4.49 -12.12
CA SER A 92 14.62 4.88 -13.14
C SER A 92 15.18 3.66 -13.89
N ASP A 93 15.20 2.50 -13.24
CA ASP A 93 15.85 1.28 -13.70
C ASP A 93 14.90 0.31 -14.41
N ALA A 94 13.84 0.82 -15.04
CA ALA A 94 12.87 -0.04 -15.72
C ALA A 94 13.51 -0.91 -16.83
N ALA A 95 14.59 -0.44 -17.46
CA ALA A 95 15.32 -1.17 -18.51
C ALA A 95 15.99 -2.47 -18.02
N ARG A 96 16.16 -2.66 -16.70
CA ARG A 96 16.69 -3.90 -16.12
C ARG A 96 15.68 -5.04 -16.09
N TYR A 97 14.40 -4.74 -16.28
CA TYR A 97 13.34 -5.73 -16.21
C TYR A 97 12.90 -6.14 -17.61
N THR A 98 12.60 -7.43 -17.75
CA THR A 98 12.07 -7.99 -18.99
C THR A 98 10.64 -8.50 -18.78
N PRO A 99 9.73 -8.35 -19.75
CA PRO A 99 8.40 -8.96 -19.69
C PRO A 99 8.52 -10.48 -19.49
N GLY A 100 7.71 -11.04 -18.58
CA GLY A 100 7.76 -12.45 -18.20
C GLY A 100 8.69 -12.75 -17.03
N GLN A 101 9.59 -11.85 -16.64
CA GLN A 101 10.47 -12.02 -15.48
C GLN A 101 9.68 -12.14 -14.18
N GLU A 102 10.04 -13.09 -13.33
CA GLU A 102 9.50 -13.22 -11.98
C GLU A 102 10.33 -12.40 -10.98
N VAL A 103 9.63 -11.75 -10.07
CA VAL A 103 10.20 -10.95 -8.98
C VAL A 103 9.69 -11.54 -7.67
N THR A 104 10.60 -11.97 -6.81
CA THR A 104 10.34 -12.67 -5.56
C THR A 104 10.72 -11.83 -4.34
N ALA A 105 10.52 -12.35 -3.12
CA ALA A 105 10.74 -11.60 -1.89
C ALA A 105 12.21 -11.27 -1.60
N ASP A 106 13.15 -11.97 -2.22
CA ASP A 106 14.60 -11.85 -2.13
C ASP A 106 15.17 -10.51 -2.63
N ILE A 107 14.38 -9.72 -3.38
CA ILE A 107 14.76 -8.33 -3.69
C ILE A 107 14.94 -7.45 -2.45
N PHE A 108 14.39 -7.86 -1.29
CA PHE A 108 14.53 -7.17 -0.03
C PHE A 108 15.41 -7.98 0.94
N SER A 109 16.29 -7.29 1.66
CA SER A 109 17.10 -7.87 2.73
C SER A 109 16.60 -7.44 4.11
N ALA A 110 16.94 -8.19 5.14
CA ALA A 110 16.67 -7.80 6.53
C ALA A 110 17.29 -6.43 6.83
N GLY A 111 16.57 -5.60 7.59
CA GLY A 111 16.99 -4.23 7.90
C GLY A 111 16.64 -3.18 6.84
N THR A 112 16.29 -3.57 5.61
CA THR A 112 15.89 -2.64 4.55
C THR A 112 14.72 -1.77 4.99
N VAL A 113 14.80 -0.47 4.70
CA VAL A 113 13.71 0.48 4.98
C VAL A 113 12.78 0.57 3.78
N ILE A 114 11.51 0.37 4.03
CA ILE A 114 10.45 0.26 3.02
C ILE A 114 9.28 1.18 3.33
N ASP A 115 8.54 1.53 2.27
CA ASP A 115 7.20 2.14 2.36
C ASP A 115 6.16 1.11 1.93
N VAL A 116 5.08 1.03 2.68
CA VAL A 116 4.01 0.07 2.43
C VAL A 116 2.73 0.80 2.10
N VAL A 117 2.16 0.50 0.94
CA VAL A 117 0.93 1.10 0.43
C VAL A 117 -0.16 0.04 0.38
N ALA A 118 -1.31 0.33 0.97
CA ALA A 118 -2.49 -0.54 0.87
C ALA A 118 -3.78 0.26 1.02
N THR A 119 -4.91 -0.38 0.73
CA THR A 119 -6.22 0.18 1.02
C THR A 119 -6.59 -0.11 2.47
N SER A 120 -6.87 0.93 3.25
CA SER A 120 -7.22 0.81 4.65
C SER A 120 -8.55 0.05 4.84
N ARG A 121 -8.73 -0.56 6.01
CA ARG A 121 -9.98 -1.23 6.34
C ARG A 121 -11.15 -0.25 6.31
N GLY A 122 -12.19 -0.55 5.53
CA GLY A 122 -13.42 0.23 5.50
C GLY A 122 -14.17 0.17 6.83
N LYS A 123 -14.67 1.32 7.29
CA LYS A 123 -15.46 1.47 8.53
C LYS A 123 -16.86 2.01 8.25
N GLY A 124 -17.25 2.09 6.97
CA GLY A 124 -18.54 2.62 6.53
C GLY A 124 -18.71 4.12 6.82
N TYR A 125 -19.96 4.55 6.96
CA TYR A 125 -20.26 5.90 7.39
C TYR A 125 -19.99 6.04 8.89
N ALA A 126 -19.20 7.02 9.27
CA ALA A 126 -18.80 7.24 10.65
C ALA A 126 -19.11 8.67 11.09
N GLY A 127 -19.63 8.78 12.31
CA GLY A 127 -19.87 10.07 12.96
C GLY A 127 -18.56 10.77 13.31
N VAL A 128 -18.65 12.06 13.60
CA VAL A 128 -17.49 12.94 13.86
C VAL A 128 -16.63 12.50 15.05
N MET A 129 -17.20 11.85 16.03
CA MET A 129 -16.43 11.32 17.18
C MET A 129 -15.50 10.19 16.73
N LYS A 130 -15.98 9.23 15.94
CA LYS A 130 -15.17 8.12 15.43
C LYS A 130 -14.20 8.55 14.35
N ARG A 131 -14.66 9.45 13.44
CA ARG A 131 -13.90 9.85 12.26
C ARG A 131 -12.81 10.88 12.56
N HIS A 132 -13.08 11.81 13.48
CA HIS A 132 -12.23 12.97 13.76
C HIS A 132 -11.87 13.14 15.22
N ASN A 133 -12.25 12.21 16.09
CA ASN A 133 -12.00 12.22 17.55
C ASN A 133 -12.62 13.45 18.25
N PHE A 134 -13.80 13.87 17.81
CA PHE A 134 -14.53 14.95 18.48
C PHE A 134 -15.00 14.47 19.87
N ARG A 135 -14.93 15.37 20.84
CA ARG A 135 -15.29 15.07 22.23
C ARG A 135 -16.79 14.77 22.43
N GLY A 136 -17.66 15.41 21.60
CA GLY A 136 -19.10 15.38 21.80
C GLY A 136 -19.57 16.37 22.89
N LYS A 137 -20.81 16.23 23.33
CA LYS A 137 -21.42 17.05 24.38
C LYS A 137 -21.78 16.20 25.59
N PRO A 138 -21.93 16.82 26.80
CA PRO A 138 -22.36 16.11 28.01
C PRO A 138 -23.66 15.32 27.81
N ALA A 139 -23.85 14.29 28.64
CA ALA A 139 -25.08 13.49 28.64
C ALA A 139 -26.16 14.09 29.56
N SER A 140 -25.84 15.13 30.33
CA SER A 140 -26.71 15.82 31.29
C SER A 140 -26.63 17.34 31.11
N HIS A 141 -27.12 18.10 32.08
CA HIS A 141 -27.15 19.58 32.05
C HIS A 141 -27.96 20.16 30.88
N GLY A 142 -29.14 19.60 30.61
CA GLY A 142 -30.07 20.11 29.60
C GLY A 142 -29.66 19.86 28.15
N VAL A 143 -28.65 19.00 27.93
CA VAL A 143 -28.24 18.62 26.57
C VAL A 143 -29.21 17.57 26.02
N GLU A 144 -29.97 17.93 24.97
CA GLU A 144 -30.91 17.05 24.29
C GLU A 144 -30.45 16.75 22.85
N LYS A 145 -30.56 15.47 22.45
CA LYS A 145 -30.40 14.99 21.04
C LYS A 145 -29.10 15.35 20.30
N VAL A 146 -28.14 16.04 20.94
CA VAL A 146 -26.90 16.54 20.31
C VAL A 146 -25.61 15.98 20.93
N HIS A 147 -25.71 14.91 21.71
CA HIS A 147 -24.56 14.33 22.43
C HIS A 147 -23.36 13.98 21.53
N ARG A 148 -23.62 13.50 20.32
CA ARG A 148 -22.60 13.02 19.38
C ARG A 148 -22.48 13.89 18.13
N SER A 149 -23.03 15.10 18.15
CA SER A 149 -23.03 16.04 17.02
C SER A 149 -21.67 16.74 16.86
N PRO A 150 -21.37 17.31 15.68
CA PRO A 150 -20.13 18.03 15.43
C PRO A 150 -20.00 19.35 16.20
N GLY A 151 -21.10 19.92 16.66
CA GLY A 151 -21.18 21.28 17.20
C GLY A 151 -21.36 22.33 16.09
N SER A 152 -20.88 23.54 16.31
CA SER A 152 -20.95 24.61 15.32
C SER A 152 -20.11 24.24 14.08
N ILE A 153 -20.61 24.56 12.90
CA ILE A 153 -19.95 24.35 11.60
C ILE A 153 -19.56 25.65 10.91
N GLY A 154 -19.85 26.80 11.53
CA GLY A 154 -19.52 28.11 10.99
C GLY A 154 -20.14 29.24 11.77
N GLY A 155 -19.95 30.48 11.29
CA GLY A 155 -20.62 31.68 11.79
C GLY A 155 -22.03 31.86 11.19
N ALA A 156 -22.69 32.97 11.53
CA ALA A 156 -24.03 33.29 11.05
C ALA A 156 -24.01 33.88 9.60
N SER A 157 -24.32 35.18 9.46
CA SER A 157 -24.43 35.87 8.17
C SER A 157 -23.11 36.03 7.43
N THR A 158 -21.99 36.09 8.12
CA THR A 158 -20.65 36.18 7.54
C THR A 158 -19.86 34.94 7.98
N PRO A 159 -19.30 34.14 7.07
CA PRO A 159 -19.17 34.27 5.60
C PRO A 159 -20.35 33.68 4.79
N SER A 160 -21.50 33.40 5.37
CA SER A 160 -22.70 32.79 4.72
C SER A 160 -22.43 31.43 4.04
N ARG A 161 -21.42 30.72 4.47
CA ARG A 161 -21.06 29.38 3.95
C ARG A 161 -20.29 28.58 4.97
N VAL A 162 -20.27 27.27 4.81
CA VAL A 162 -19.36 26.36 5.52
C VAL A 162 -18.06 26.28 4.74
N PHE A 163 -16.94 26.43 5.41
CA PHE A 163 -15.63 26.33 4.76
C PHE A 163 -15.35 24.93 4.24
N LYS A 164 -14.67 24.84 3.09
CA LYS A 164 -14.21 23.56 2.55
C LYS A 164 -13.22 22.91 3.54
N GLY A 165 -13.33 21.58 3.70
CA GLY A 165 -12.48 20.84 4.63
C GLY A 165 -12.97 20.82 6.08
N THR A 166 -14.10 21.48 6.42
CA THR A 166 -14.73 21.36 7.73
C THR A 166 -15.01 19.90 8.05
N ARG A 167 -14.55 19.46 9.23
CA ARG A 167 -14.63 18.07 9.66
C ARG A 167 -16.07 17.69 9.99
N MET A 168 -16.63 16.78 9.19
CA MET A 168 -18.00 16.29 9.33
C MET A 168 -18.05 14.77 9.31
N ALA A 169 -19.21 14.21 9.66
CA ALA A 169 -19.50 12.79 9.47
C ALA A 169 -19.35 12.40 7.98
N GLY A 170 -19.05 11.15 7.72
CA GLY A 170 -18.92 10.64 6.37
C GLY A 170 -18.20 9.30 6.32
N ARG A 171 -17.89 8.84 5.11
CA ARG A 171 -17.19 7.59 4.89
C ARG A 171 -15.80 7.62 5.54
N MET A 172 -15.45 6.56 6.25
CA MET A 172 -14.16 6.37 6.91
C MET A 172 -13.54 5.06 6.45
N GLY A 173 -12.24 5.11 6.16
CA GLY A 173 -11.50 3.96 5.64
C GLY A 173 -11.82 3.66 4.17
N ASN A 174 -11.31 2.51 3.69
CA ASN A 174 -11.29 2.13 2.27
C ASN A 174 -10.62 3.20 1.40
N GLU A 175 -9.56 3.78 1.94
CA GLU A 175 -8.72 4.79 1.32
C GLU A 175 -7.31 4.24 1.13
N ARG A 176 -6.62 4.70 0.08
CA ARG A 176 -5.22 4.36 -0.14
C ARG A 176 -4.36 5.04 0.92
N VAL A 177 -3.69 4.25 1.75
CA VAL A 177 -2.81 4.72 2.83
C VAL A 177 -1.41 4.22 2.58
N THR A 178 -0.43 5.08 2.82
CA THR A 178 1.00 4.73 2.78
C THR A 178 1.59 4.86 4.18
N THR A 179 2.12 3.77 4.70
CA THR A 179 2.94 3.79 5.91
C THR A 179 4.40 3.87 5.51
N LEU A 180 5.05 4.96 5.90
CA LEU A 180 6.42 5.27 5.51
C LEU A 180 7.45 4.69 6.49
N ASN A 181 8.65 4.41 6.00
CA ASN A 181 9.84 4.08 6.78
C ASN A 181 9.66 2.86 7.72
N LEU A 182 8.94 1.84 7.31
CA LEU A 182 8.94 0.56 7.99
C LEU A 182 10.25 -0.20 7.72
N ARG A 183 10.62 -1.11 8.60
CA ARG A 183 11.82 -1.96 8.43
C ARG A 183 11.41 -3.40 8.17
N VAL A 184 12.08 -4.04 7.24
CA VAL A 184 12.01 -5.49 7.05
C VAL A 184 12.76 -6.13 8.23
N HIS A 185 12.07 -6.99 8.98
CA HIS A 185 12.68 -7.73 10.10
C HIS A 185 13.40 -8.97 9.58
N ALA A 186 12.72 -9.76 8.75
CA ALA A 186 13.26 -10.96 8.14
C ALA A 186 12.58 -11.22 6.78
N VAL A 187 13.25 -11.96 5.93
CA VAL A 187 12.77 -12.43 4.63
C VAL A 187 12.90 -13.95 4.58
N ASP A 188 11.80 -14.62 4.27
CA ASP A 188 11.76 -16.05 3.98
C ASP A 188 11.50 -16.22 2.47
N ALA A 189 12.55 -16.39 1.72
CA ALA A 189 12.48 -16.49 0.26
C ALA A 189 11.78 -17.78 -0.18
N GLU A 190 11.96 -18.90 0.54
CA GLU A 190 11.37 -20.20 0.19
C GLU A 190 9.83 -20.16 0.27
N ARG A 191 9.30 -19.53 1.31
CA ARG A 191 7.85 -19.38 1.53
C ARG A 191 7.30 -18.10 0.91
N GLY A 192 8.15 -17.23 0.40
CA GLY A 192 7.76 -15.91 -0.11
C GLY A 192 7.17 -15.00 0.97
N LEU A 193 7.73 -15.00 2.18
CA LEU A 193 7.22 -14.22 3.30
C LEU A 193 8.16 -13.04 3.62
N LEU A 194 7.54 -11.88 3.84
CA LEU A 194 8.20 -10.71 4.38
C LEU A 194 7.64 -10.43 5.78
N LEU A 195 8.52 -10.41 6.78
CA LEU A 195 8.20 -9.98 8.14
C LEU A 195 8.55 -8.50 8.26
N ILE A 196 7.54 -7.65 8.35
CA ILE A 196 7.70 -6.19 8.40
C ILE A 196 7.46 -5.72 9.84
N ARG A 197 8.42 -5.04 10.42
CA ARG A 197 8.30 -4.49 11.79
C ARG A 197 7.20 -3.43 11.84
N GLY A 198 6.21 -3.64 12.69
CA GLY A 198 5.11 -2.71 12.94
C GLY A 198 3.84 -3.03 12.15
N ALA A 199 2.94 -2.06 12.10
CA ALA A 199 1.62 -2.21 11.50
C ALA A 199 1.64 -1.86 10.00
N VAL A 200 1.00 -2.72 9.20
CA VAL A 200 0.74 -2.51 7.77
C VAL A 200 -0.73 -2.19 7.58
N PRO A 201 -1.09 -1.20 6.75
CA PRO A 201 -2.48 -0.83 6.52
C PRO A 201 -3.27 -1.96 5.81
N GLY A 202 -4.59 -1.91 5.93
CA GLY A 202 -5.50 -2.85 5.29
C GLY A 202 -5.95 -4.02 6.18
N PRO A 203 -6.99 -4.74 5.74
CA PRO A 203 -7.45 -5.97 6.37
C PRO A 203 -6.49 -7.13 6.07
N ASN A 204 -6.63 -8.24 6.79
CA ASN A 204 -6.00 -9.50 6.42
C ASN A 204 -6.59 -9.97 5.08
N GLY A 205 -5.79 -10.59 4.21
CA GLY A 205 -6.14 -10.90 2.83
C GLY A 205 -6.11 -9.69 1.88
N GLY A 206 -5.74 -8.51 2.38
CA GLY A 206 -5.66 -7.29 1.56
C GLY A 206 -4.38 -7.21 0.74
N LEU A 207 -4.52 -6.66 -0.48
CA LEU A 207 -3.37 -6.36 -1.34
C LEU A 207 -2.50 -5.28 -0.72
N VAL A 208 -1.19 -5.52 -0.74
CA VAL A 208 -0.16 -4.62 -0.24
C VAL A 208 0.90 -4.42 -1.32
N LEU A 209 1.27 -3.17 -1.56
CA LEU A 209 2.45 -2.81 -2.35
C LEU A 209 3.58 -2.44 -1.39
N VAL A 210 4.63 -3.21 -1.38
CA VAL A 210 5.88 -2.94 -0.65
C VAL A 210 6.86 -2.32 -1.63
N ARG A 211 7.48 -1.21 -1.27
CA ARG A 211 8.50 -0.56 -2.10
C ARG A 211 9.62 0.01 -1.23
N SER A 212 10.79 0.23 -1.82
CA SER A 212 11.89 0.93 -1.15
C SER A 212 11.45 2.31 -0.68
N ALA A 213 11.89 2.72 0.51
CA ALA A 213 11.45 3.97 1.15
C ALA A 213 11.86 5.20 0.35
N VAL A 214 10.92 6.14 0.21
CA VAL A 214 11.16 7.39 -0.50
C VAL A 214 12.12 8.29 0.28
N LYS A 215 11.98 8.35 1.61
CA LYS A 215 12.79 9.24 2.48
C LYS A 215 14.13 8.65 2.91
N LYS A 216 14.28 7.33 2.85
CA LYS A 216 15.51 6.61 3.16
C LYS A 216 15.83 5.65 2.01
N PRO A 217 16.41 6.15 0.93
CA PRO A 217 16.75 5.33 -0.23
C PRO A 217 17.73 4.22 0.17
N LEU A 218 17.68 3.13 -0.59
CA LEU A 218 18.68 2.06 -0.50
C LEU A 218 20.07 2.67 -0.75
N PRO A 219 21.13 2.19 -0.08
CA PRO A 219 22.49 2.57 -0.41
C PRO A 219 22.75 2.23 -1.89
N VAL A 220 23.43 3.15 -2.58
CA VAL A 220 23.84 2.95 -3.98
C VAL A 220 24.83 1.77 -3.98
N GLY A 221 24.48 0.64 -4.60
CA GLY A 221 25.33 -0.55 -4.66
C GLY A 221 24.67 -1.84 -4.15
N THR A 222 23.44 -1.81 -3.64
CA THR A 222 22.70 -3.05 -3.36
C THR A 222 22.17 -3.57 -4.70
N GLU A 223 23.01 -4.34 -5.40
CA GLU A 223 22.57 -5.10 -6.57
C GLU A 223 21.52 -6.10 -6.09
N ALA A 224 20.31 -6.02 -6.62
CA ALA A 224 19.37 -7.11 -6.52
C ALA A 224 20.03 -8.28 -7.26
N SER A 225 20.37 -9.33 -6.55
CA SER A 225 20.77 -10.59 -7.18
C SER A 225 19.61 -11.01 -8.10
N ALA A 226 19.91 -11.00 -9.39
CA ALA A 226 19.02 -11.46 -10.44
C ALA A 226 18.90 -12.98 -10.41
#